data_2d458d58ce732c54d2c9b803b5b300b7
#
_entry.id   2d458d58ce732c54d2c9b803b5b300b7
#
_cell.length_a   1.000
_cell.length_b   1.000
_cell.length_c   1.000
_cell.angle_alpha   90.00
_cell.angle_beta   90.00
_cell.angle_gamma   90.00
#
_symmetry.space_group_name_H-M   'P 1'
#
loop_
_entity.id
_entity.type
_entity.pdbx_description
1 polymer ?
#
loop_
_entity_poly.entity_id
_entity_poly.type
_entity_poly.pdbx_seq_one_letter_code
_entity_poly.pdbx_strand_id
1 'polypeptide(L)'
;MLPAIAGRIPLVRRPKAPALPLDERITHLTALTTAPAGASHHDLVARASGVLNYAALIASDVGMPDLAAELCWRQHKVFADAGHLTGNIAVMSLMPLINISRLLTREGDGEAAYDVLTRLYRAAQKRGTAQIRGNTVDLSMLIDTDADHRKVCQELWVTVLVDGARALARTGRWTEAAEAMSAHRGIGNRLLDGRQIKIMSLMEHGLDQEARATIDSTTPTEPWENTVATLLRICCRPPASTAPQPELDLVLQEAQALITPPDPTTAAFQTRVGLTALELAQDRTSPRTALLKDAIAEAAGLDAHAAREVLNHTASTHLISEQGQKLEAVLKASGLGAGNLPPAHTQTLITAVDQADAALQRTSVSRSPRRRGPQPGGTEAALAFLPPNSPGAPARRPA
;
A
#
# COMPACT_ATOMS: atom_id res chain seq x y z
N MET A 1 2.58 -26.32 9.53
CA MET A 1 1.43 -25.38 9.72
C MET A 1 2.01 -23.98 9.79
N LEU A 2 1.55 -23.06 8.94
CA LEU A 2 2.03 -21.69 8.96
C LEU A 2 1.75 -21.02 10.31
N PRO A 3 2.68 -20.22 10.85
CA PRO A 3 2.48 -19.51 12.10
C PRO A 3 1.26 -18.58 12.06
N ALA A 4 0.63 -18.34 13.23
CA ALA A 4 -0.49 -17.40 13.36
C ALA A 4 -0.16 -15.98 12.85
N ILE A 5 1.13 -15.63 12.79
CA ILE A 5 1.64 -14.36 12.26
C ILE A 5 1.53 -14.22 10.74
N ALA A 6 1.24 -15.31 10.00
CA ALA A 6 1.24 -15.31 8.53
C ALA A 6 0.37 -14.18 7.95
N GLY A 7 -0.77 -13.88 8.56
CA GLY A 7 -1.67 -12.79 8.13
C GLY A 7 -1.04 -11.38 8.14
N ARG A 8 0.13 -11.20 8.79
CA ARG A 8 0.85 -9.92 8.82
C ARG A 8 2.02 -9.84 7.85
N ILE A 9 2.47 -10.98 7.31
CA ILE A 9 3.56 -11.03 6.34
C ILE A 9 2.98 -10.69 4.93
N PRO A 10 3.68 -9.96 4.07
CA PRO A 10 5.03 -9.42 4.24
C PRO A 10 5.08 -8.14 5.09
N LEU A 11 6.09 -8.06 5.94
CA LEU A 11 6.42 -6.91 6.77
C LEU A 11 7.46 -6.04 6.03
N VAL A 12 7.00 -5.05 5.30
CA VAL A 12 7.89 -4.13 4.56
C VAL A 12 7.56 -2.70 4.96
N ARG A 13 8.59 -1.95 5.39
CA ARG A 13 8.45 -0.54 5.75
C ARG A 13 8.17 0.29 4.51
N ARG A 14 6.93 0.76 4.40
CA ARG A 14 6.48 1.67 3.34
C ARG A 14 5.76 2.85 3.97
N PRO A 15 6.35 4.04 3.93
CA PRO A 15 5.66 5.25 4.36
C PRO A 15 4.35 5.44 3.57
N LYS A 16 3.29 5.79 4.25
CA LYS A 16 1.98 6.12 3.68
C LYS A 16 1.32 7.22 4.51
N ALA A 17 0.40 7.97 3.92
CA ALA A 17 -0.41 8.90 4.69
C ALA A 17 -1.22 8.14 5.76
N PRO A 18 -1.23 8.60 7.02
CA PRO A 18 -2.01 7.97 8.08
C PRO A 18 -3.51 8.15 7.84
N ALA A 19 -4.31 7.21 8.36
CA ALA A 19 -5.76 7.33 8.38
C ALA A 19 -6.17 8.24 9.55
N LEU A 20 -6.24 9.54 9.27
CA LEU A 20 -6.61 10.62 10.20
C LEU A 20 -8.12 10.63 10.49
N PRO A 21 -8.58 11.44 11.47
CA PRO A 21 -9.99 11.71 11.69
C PRO A 21 -10.71 12.12 10.40
N LEU A 22 -11.97 11.70 10.26
CA LEU A 22 -12.76 11.92 9.04
C LEU A 22 -12.90 13.41 8.71
N ASP A 23 -13.13 14.25 9.71
CA ASP A 23 -13.25 15.71 9.55
C ASP A 23 -11.98 16.32 8.94
N GLU A 24 -10.81 15.89 9.40
CA GLU A 24 -9.52 16.34 8.87
C GLU A 24 -9.33 15.87 7.43
N ARG A 25 -9.71 14.64 7.12
CA ARG A 25 -9.63 14.07 5.77
C ARG A 25 -10.54 14.81 4.79
N ILE A 26 -11.77 15.15 5.19
CA ILE A 26 -12.71 15.93 4.38
C ILE A 26 -12.20 17.36 4.19
N THR A 27 -11.67 17.99 5.23
CA THR A 27 -11.04 19.31 5.14
C THR A 27 -9.85 19.29 4.16
N HIS A 28 -8.99 18.30 4.26
CA HIS A 28 -7.87 18.12 3.33
C HIS A 28 -8.35 17.90 1.89
N LEU A 29 -9.36 17.06 1.69
CA LEU A 29 -9.97 16.82 0.37
C LEU A 29 -10.45 18.14 -0.25
N THR A 30 -11.15 18.97 0.53
CA THR A 30 -11.66 20.28 0.07
C THR A 30 -10.51 21.23 -0.27
N ALA A 31 -9.45 21.27 0.55
CA ALA A 31 -8.29 22.11 0.27
C ALA A 31 -7.58 21.74 -1.05
N LEU A 32 -7.62 20.47 -1.44
CA LEU A 32 -7.04 20.00 -2.71
C LEU A 32 -7.80 20.51 -3.94
N THR A 33 -9.08 20.90 -3.83
CA THR A 33 -9.85 21.42 -4.98
C THR A 33 -9.38 22.79 -5.44
N THR A 34 -8.73 23.57 -4.56
CA THR A 34 -8.23 24.90 -4.88
C THR A 34 -6.80 24.82 -5.40
N ALA A 35 -6.61 25.16 -6.66
CA ALA A 35 -5.28 25.20 -7.24
C ALA A 35 -4.55 26.51 -6.87
N PRO A 36 -3.22 26.48 -6.61
CA PRO A 36 -2.43 27.68 -6.41
C PRO A 36 -2.36 28.50 -7.71
N ALA A 37 -2.22 29.82 -7.57
CA ALA A 37 -2.04 30.70 -8.73
C ALA A 37 -0.79 30.30 -9.53
N GLY A 38 -0.91 30.24 -10.85
CA GLY A 38 0.20 29.86 -11.73
C GLY A 38 0.52 28.37 -11.77
N ALA A 39 -0.33 27.50 -11.23
CA ALA A 39 -0.14 26.05 -11.30
C ALA A 39 0.05 25.57 -12.73
N SER A 40 1.02 24.69 -12.97
CA SER A 40 1.28 24.10 -14.27
C SER A 40 0.12 23.17 -14.67
N HIS A 41 0.04 22.85 -15.98
CA HIS A 41 -0.92 21.86 -16.46
C HIS A 41 -0.79 20.51 -15.71
N HIS A 42 0.44 20.05 -15.49
CA HIS A 42 0.70 18.83 -14.75
C HIS A 42 0.17 18.92 -13.31
N ASP A 43 0.40 20.04 -12.62
CA ASP A 43 -0.06 20.24 -11.23
C ASP A 43 -1.59 20.27 -11.15
N LEU A 44 -2.27 20.88 -12.12
CA LEU A 44 -3.72 20.90 -12.20
C LEU A 44 -4.30 19.50 -12.38
N VAL A 45 -3.73 18.69 -13.28
CA VAL A 45 -4.13 17.29 -13.49
C VAL A 45 -3.84 16.46 -12.24
N ALA A 46 -2.66 16.60 -11.63
CA ALA A 46 -2.26 15.86 -10.44
C ALA A 46 -3.19 16.17 -9.25
N ARG A 47 -3.57 17.44 -9.05
CA ARG A 47 -4.50 17.84 -7.98
C ARG A 47 -5.90 17.29 -8.21
N ALA A 48 -6.46 17.46 -9.40
CA ALA A 48 -7.79 16.94 -9.71
C ALA A 48 -7.85 15.41 -9.58
N SER A 49 -6.85 14.71 -10.11
CA SER A 49 -6.70 13.25 -9.93
C SER A 49 -6.53 12.88 -8.46
N GLY A 50 -5.79 13.68 -7.69
CA GLY A 50 -5.57 13.50 -6.26
C GLY A 50 -6.87 13.58 -5.46
N VAL A 51 -7.76 14.55 -5.78
CA VAL A 51 -9.08 14.66 -5.14
C VAL A 51 -9.92 13.41 -5.40
N LEU A 52 -10.04 12.97 -6.66
CA LEU A 52 -10.82 11.78 -7.03
C LEU A 52 -10.28 10.52 -6.35
N ASN A 53 -8.95 10.35 -6.37
CA ASN A 53 -8.29 9.22 -5.73
C ASN A 53 -8.48 9.24 -4.20
N TYR A 54 -8.37 10.41 -3.56
CA TYR A 54 -8.53 10.54 -2.11
C TYR A 54 -9.99 10.37 -1.68
N ALA A 55 -10.96 10.84 -2.47
CA ALA A 55 -12.37 10.58 -2.25
C ALA A 55 -12.70 9.07 -2.32
N ALA A 56 -12.16 8.36 -3.32
CA ALA A 56 -12.29 6.91 -3.44
C ALA A 56 -11.66 6.17 -2.24
N LEU A 57 -10.51 6.65 -1.74
CA LEU A 57 -9.87 6.10 -0.54
C LEU A 57 -10.73 6.32 0.71
N ILE A 58 -11.29 7.52 0.90
CA ILE A 58 -12.21 7.81 2.02
C ILE A 58 -13.43 6.89 1.96
N ALA A 59 -14.09 6.79 0.79
CA ALA A 59 -15.24 5.91 0.60
C ALA A 59 -14.90 4.44 0.92
N SER A 60 -13.77 3.96 0.43
CA SER A 60 -13.28 2.59 0.71
C SER A 60 -12.99 2.37 2.19
N ASP A 61 -12.34 3.32 2.87
CA ASP A 61 -11.99 3.20 4.29
C ASP A 61 -13.22 3.21 5.18
N VAL A 62 -14.21 4.04 4.85
CA VAL A 62 -15.48 4.10 5.57
C VAL A 62 -16.32 2.82 5.37
N GLY A 63 -16.04 2.03 4.34
CA GLY A 63 -16.78 0.79 4.05
C GLY A 63 -17.88 0.98 3.02
N MET A 64 -17.68 1.88 2.05
CA MET A 64 -18.56 2.13 0.90
C MET A 64 -17.87 1.69 -0.40
N PRO A 65 -17.66 0.38 -0.63
CA PRO A 65 -16.87 -0.13 -1.75
C PRO A 65 -17.47 0.22 -3.11
N ASP A 66 -18.80 0.24 -3.23
CA ASP A 66 -19.47 0.57 -4.48
C ASP A 66 -19.20 2.02 -4.89
N LEU A 67 -19.32 2.97 -3.94
CA LEU A 67 -18.97 4.37 -4.18
C LEU A 67 -17.48 4.51 -4.54
N ALA A 68 -16.61 3.81 -3.84
CA ALA A 68 -15.18 3.85 -4.13
C ALA A 68 -14.86 3.34 -5.54
N ALA A 69 -15.52 2.25 -5.97
CA ALA A 69 -15.38 1.71 -7.32
C ALA A 69 -15.94 2.67 -8.39
N GLU A 70 -17.12 3.26 -8.14
CA GLU A 70 -17.73 4.27 -9.02
C GLU A 70 -16.78 5.45 -9.25
N LEU A 71 -16.17 6.00 -8.17
CA LEU A 71 -15.21 7.10 -8.26
C LEU A 71 -13.96 6.71 -9.06
N CYS A 72 -13.47 5.49 -8.91
CA CYS A 72 -12.35 4.98 -9.71
C CYS A 72 -12.73 4.89 -11.20
N TRP A 73 -13.89 4.35 -11.54
CA TRP A 73 -14.33 4.25 -12.92
C TRP A 73 -14.61 5.63 -13.54
N ARG A 74 -15.19 6.55 -12.77
CA ARG A 74 -15.39 7.94 -13.19
C ARG A 74 -14.07 8.61 -13.53
N GLN A 75 -13.07 8.51 -12.70
CA GLN A 75 -11.73 9.04 -12.95
C GLN A 75 -11.07 8.38 -14.17
N HIS A 76 -11.16 7.05 -14.31
CA HIS A 76 -10.63 6.35 -15.46
C HIS A 76 -11.26 6.84 -16.77
N LYS A 77 -12.58 7.03 -16.79
CA LYS A 77 -13.31 7.50 -17.96
C LYS A 77 -12.79 8.85 -18.46
N VAL A 78 -12.53 9.80 -17.55
CA VAL A 78 -11.99 11.12 -17.95
C VAL A 78 -10.63 10.98 -18.65
N PHE A 79 -9.76 10.11 -18.14
CA PHE A 79 -8.47 9.86 -18.78
C PHE A 79 -8.61 9.13 -20.14
N ALA A 80 -9.53 8.17 -20.23
CA ALA A 80 -9.80 7.44 -21.47
C ALA A 80 -10.37 8.37 -22.55
N ASP A 81 -11.31 9.26 -22.20
CA ASP A 81 -11.91 10.24 -23.10
C ASP A 81 -10.89 11.30 -23.57
N ALA A 82 -9.88 11.58 -22.74
CA ALA A 82 -8.79 12.50 -23.11
C ALA A 82 -7.86 11.95 -24.19
N GLY A 83 -7.78 10.63 -24.33
CA GLY A 83 -6.86 9.97 -25.26
C GLY A 83 -5.40 10.27 -24.92
N HIS A 84 -4.53 10.17 -25.88
CA HIS A 84 -3.07 10.38 -25.85
C HIS A 84 -2.47 11.16 -24.66
N LEU A 85 -2.09 10.43 -23.63
CA LEU A 85 -1.48 10.95 -22.41
C LEU A 85 0.04 10.83 -22.46
N THR A 86 0.76 11.79 -21.94
CA THR A 86 2.22 11.84 -21.96
C THR A 86 2.82 11.90 -20.56
N GLY A 87 4.03 11.38 -20.42
CA GLY A 87 4.83 11.47 -19.21
C GLY A 87 4.15 10.92 -17.96
N ASN A 88 4.18 11.68 -16.89
CA ASN A 88 3.62 11.28 -15.60
C ASN A 88 2.08 11.23 -15.60
N ILE A 89 1.40 11.93 -16.53
CA ILE A 89 -0.06 11.88 -16.65
C ILE A 89 -0.51 10.50 -17.10
N ALA A 90 0.23 9.85 -18.02
CA ALA A 90 -0.04 8.48 -18.45
C ALA A 90 0.09 7.49 -17.26
N VAL A 91 1.07 7.70 -16.37
CA VAL A 91 1.20 6.91 -15.14
C VAL A 91 0.04 7.20 -14.17
N MET A 92 -0.32 8.47 -13.97
CA MET A 92 -1.46 8.85 -13.10
C MET A 92 -2.78 8.23 -13.56
N SER A 93 -2.99 8.03 -14.86
CA SER A 93 -4.21 7.41 -15.40
C SER A 93 -4.38 5.93 -15.00
N LEU A 94 -3.32 5.26 -14.54
CA LEU A 94 -3.38 3.90 -14.04
C LEU A 94 -3.92 3.80 -12.61
N MET A 95 -3.81 4.88 -11.82
CA MET A 95 -4.14 4.85 -10.39
C MET A 95 -5.58 4.39 -10.11
N PRO A 96 -6.63 4.88 -10.80
CA PRO A 96 -7.98 4.38 -10.58
C PRO A 96 -8.11 2.88 -10.85
N LEU A 97 -7.43 2.34 -11.86
CA LEU A 97 -7.45 0.92 -12.19
C LEU A 97 -6.70 0.07 -11.13
N ILE A 98 -5.56 0.57 -10.64
CA ILE A 98 -4.82 -0.04 -9.53
C ILE A 98 -5.68 -0.05 -8.27
N ASN A 99 -6.43 1.03 -8.02
CA ASN A 99 -7.32 1.10 -6.87
C ASN A 99 -8.47 0.09 -6.94
N ILE A 100 -9.00 -0.24 -8.12
CA ILE A 100 -9.97 -1.33 -8.30
C ILE A 100 -9.39 -2.66 -7.76
N SER A 101 -8.13 -2.99 -8.06
CA SER A 101 -7.46 -4.16 -7.49
C SER A 101 -7.31 -4.07 -5.96
N ARG A 102 -6.98 -2.89 -5.44
CA ARG A 102 -6.87 -2.68 -3.98
C ARG A 102 -8.22 -2.83 -3.26
N LEU A 103 -9.33 -2.41 -3.88
CA LEU A 103 -10.68 -2.64 -3.36
C LEU A 103 -10.96 -4.14 -3.24
N LEU A 104 -10.71 -4.92 -4.30
CA LEU A 104 -10.84 -6.38 -4.28
C LEU A 104 -9.99 -7.04 -3.17
N THR A 105 -8.75 -6.57 -2.99
CA THR A 105 -7.89 -7.05 -1.90
C THR A 105 -8.49 -6.77 -0.52
N ARG A 106 -9.19 -5.65 -0.34
CA ARG A 106 -9.88 -5.30 0.92
C ARG A 106 -11.14 -6.14 1.14
N GLU A 107 -11.81 -6.51 0.07
CA GLU A 107 -12.97 -7.43 0.07
C GLU A 107 -12.56 -8.89 0.33
N GLY A 108 -11.25 -9.19 0.32
CA GLY A 108 -10.72 -10.54 0.52
C GLY A 108 -10.57 -11.34 -0.76
N ASP A 109 -10.91 -10.77 -1.92
CA ASP A 109 -10.76 -11.42 -3.23
C ASP A 109 -9.36 -11.13 -3.83
N GLY A 110 -8.35 -11.76 -3.25
CA GLY A 110 -6.96 -11.60 -3.68
C GLY A 110 -6.68 -12.15 -5.07
N GLU A 111 -7.44 -13.16 -5.52
CA GLU A 111 -7.32 -13.73 -6.86
C GLU A 111 -7.79 -12.76 -7.92
N ALA A 112 -9.00 -12.20 -7.78
CA ALA A 112 -9.51 -11.19 -8.69
C ALA A 112 -8.63 -9.93 -8.69
N ALA A 113 -8.09 -9.54 -7.52
CA ALA A 113 -7.17 -8.42 -7.41
C ALA A 113 -5.89 -8.64 -8.24
N TYR A 114 -5.31 -9.83 -8.15
CA TYR A 114 -4.12 -10.21 -8.92
C TYR A 114 -4.43 -10.30 -10.42
N ASP A 115 -5.58 -10.90 -10.78
CA ASP A 115 -6.03 -11.01 -12.18
C ASP A 115 -6.20 -9.63 -12.84
N VAL A 116 -6.81 -8.67 -12.16
CA VAL A 116 -6.93 -7.29 -12.65
C VAL A 116 -5.56 -6.70 -13.01
N LEU A 117 -4.59 -6.78 -12.11
CA LEU A 117 -3.26 -6.20 -12.34
C LEU A 117 -2.49 -6.92 -13.45
N THR A 118 -2.59 -8.24 -13.53
CA THR A 118 -1.92 -9.00 -14.59
C THR A 118 -2.54 -8.78 -15.96
N ARG A 119 -3.87 -8.61 -16.07
CA ARG A 119 -4.54 -8.23 -17.31
C ARG A 119 -4.12 -6.84 -17.78
N LEU A 120 -4.09 -5.87 -16.86
CA LEU A 120 -3.61 -4.51 -17.18
C LEU A 120 -2.16 -4.52 -17.63
N TYR A 121 -1.28 -5.24 -16.95
CA TYR A 121 0.13 -5.34 -17.33
C TYR A 121 0.31 -5.98 -18.71
N ARG A 122 -0.38 -7.10 -18.99
CA ARG A 122 -0.34 -7.75 -20.30
C ARG A 122 -0.89 -6.87 -21.42
N ALA A 123 -2.00 -6.14 -21.15
CA ALA A 123 -2.55 -5.20 -22.11
C ALA A 123 -1.59 -4.04 -22.39
N ALA A 124 -0.95 -3.49 -21.34
CA ALA A 124 0.07 -2.46 -21.53
C ALA A 124 1.25 -2.94 -22.38
N GLN A 125 1.80 -4.13 -22.08
CA GLN A 125 2.89 -4.70 -22.87
C GLN A 125 2.58 -4.83 -24.36
N LYS A 126 1.32 -5.16 -24.69
CA LYS A 126 0.83 -5.37 -26.06
C LYS A 126 0.26 -4.11 -26.69
N ARG A 127 0.19 -2.99 -25.96
CA ARG A 127 -0.55 -1.77 -26.39
C ARG A 127 -1.97 -2.14 -26.85
N GLY A 128 -2.69 -2.86 -26.00
CA GLY A 128 -3.99 -3.42 -26.31
C GLY A 128 -5.03 -3.13 -25.24
N THR A 129 -6.07 -3.95 -25.22
CA THR A 129 -7.20 -3.81 -24.30
C THR A 129 -7.19 -4.87 -23.20
N ALA A 130 -7.81 -4.56 -22.06
CA ALA A 130 -8.09 -5.49 -20.98
C ALA A 130 -9.57 -5.44 -20.59
N GLN A 131 -10.16 -6.59 -20.28
CA GLN A 131 -11.50 -6.69 -19.67
C GLN A 131 -11.35 -6.69 -18.17
N ILE A 132 -11.85 -5.66 -17.48
CA ILE A 132 -11.77 -5.47 -16.04
C ILE A 132 -13.17 -5.27 -15.47
N ARG A 133 -13.69 -6.25 -14.74
CA ARG A 133 -15.04 -6.21 -14.11
C ARG A 133 -16.13 -5.71 -15.06
N GLY A 134 -16.18 -6.27 -16.27
CA GLY A 134 -17.17 -5.92 -17.27
C GLY A 134 -16.88 -4.64 -18.07
N ASN A 135 -15.84 -3.91 -17.72
CA ASN A 135 -15.42 -2.71 -18.46
C ASN A 135 -14.25 -3.04 -19.40
N THR A 136 -14.25 -2.46 -20.58
CA THR A 136 -13.11 -2.52 -21.51
C THR A 136 -12.17 -1.35 -21.23
N VAL A 137 -10.94 -1.66 -20.84
CA VAL A 137 -9.85 -0.69 -20.63
C VAL A 137 -8.95 -0.75 -21.85
N ASP A 138 -8.87 0.33 -22.60
CA ASP A 138 -7.98 0.46 -23.75
C ASP A 138 -6.72 1.22 -23.40
N LEU A 139 -5.59 0.51 -23.37
CA LEU A 139 -4.27 1.09 -23.11
C LEU A 139 -3.53 1.46 -24.41
N SER A 140 -4.06 1.12 -25.59
CA SER A 140 -3.44 1.45 -26.86
C SER A 140 -3.45 2.95 -27.16
N MET A 141 -4.54 3.61 -26.75
CA MET A 141 -4.77 5.03 -27.02
C MET A 141 -4.21 5.94 -25.92
N LEU A 142 -3.78 5.40 -24.80
CA LEU A 142 -3.32 6.20 -23.66
C LEU A 142 -1.87 6.69 -23.80
N ILE A 143 -1.07 6.13 -24.73
CA ILE A 143 0.39 6.28 -24.71
C ILE A 143 0.93 6.65 -26.09
N ASP A 144 1.52 7.85 -26.20
CA ASP A 144 2.05 8.37 -27.45
C ASP A 144 3.48 7.90 -27.77
N THR A 145 4.34 7.83 -26.76
CA THR A 145 5.78 7.60 -26.98
C THR A 145 6.25 6.27 -26.41
N ASP A 146 7.31 5.70 -27.00
CA ASP A 146 7.94 4.49 -26.46
C ASP A 146 8.54 4.71 -25.07
N ALA A 147 8.95 5.93 -24.74
CA ALA A 147 9.46 6.27 -23.41
C ALA A 147 8.34 6.22 -22.37
N ASP A 148 7.17 6.77 -22.67
CA ASP A 148 6.02 6.75 -21.77
C ASP A 148 5.44 5.34 -21.66
N HIS A 149 5.43 4.58 -22.77
CA HIS A 149 5.06 3.17 -22.76
C HIS A 149 5.92 2.36 -21.79
N ARG A 150 7.25 2.54 -21.82
CA ARG A 150 8.14 1.86 -20.88
C ARG A 150 7.85 2.22 -19.42
N LYS A 151 7.53 3.51 -19.12
CA LYS A 151 7.13 3.94 -17.77
C LYS A 151 5.85 3.26 -17.30
N VAL A 152 4.83 3.24 -18.16
CA VAL A 152 3.54 2.58 -17.85
C VAL A 152 3.73 1.09 -17.60
N CYS A 153 4.48 0.39 -18.45
CA CYS A 153 4.79 -1.02 -18.25
C CYS A 153 5.59 -1.26 -16.97
N GLN A 154 6.56 -0.39 -16.64
CA GLN A 154 7.35 -0.47 -15.42
C GLN A 154 6.47 -0.28 -14.17
N GLU A 155 5.58 0.71 -14.17
CA GLU A 155 4.67 0.98 -13.06
C GLU A 155 3.73 -0.20 -12.81
N LEU A 156 3.11 -0.73 -13.87
CA LEU A 156 2.25 -1.90 -13.75
C LEU A 156 3.03 -3.15 -13.32
N TRP A 157 4.25 -3.34 -13.81
CA TRP A 157 5.12 -4.42 -13.35
C TRP A 157 5.40 -4.33 -11.85
N VAL A 158 5.78 -3.14 -11.34
CA VAL A 158 5.99 -2.90 -9.90
C VAL A 158 4.70 -3.17 -9.13
N THR A 159 3.55 -2.72 -9.65
CA THR A 159 2.26 -2.92 -8.99
C THR A 159 1.87 -4.40 -8.91
N VAL A 160 2.11 -5.19 -9.96
CA VAL A 160 1.92 -6.66 -9.91
C VAL A 160 2.79 -7.29 -8.83
N LEU A 161 4.06 -6.86 -8.71
CA LEU A 161 4.99 -7.37 -7.71
C LEU A 161 4.62 -6.98 -6.27
N VAL A 162 4.07 -5.79 -6.08
CA VAL A 162 3.80 -5.25 -4.74
C VAL A 162 2.37 -5.54 -4.32
N ASP A 163 1.38 -5.03 -5.07
CA ASP A 163 -0.03 -5.13 -4.69
C ASP A 163 -0.60 -6.52 -5.06
N GLY A 164 -0.25 -7.04 -6.26
CA GLY A 164 -0.77 -8.32 -6.73
C GLY A 164 -0.28 -9.50 -5.90
N ALA A 165 1.02 -9.61 -5.66
CA ALA A 165 1.56 -10.71 -4.86
C ALA A 165 1.09 -10.63 -3.39
N ARG A 166 0.93 -9.42 -2.82
CA ARG A 166 0.34 -9.24 -1.50
C ARG A 166 -1.13 -9.66 -1.44
N ALA A 167 -1.89 -9.41 -2.50
CA ALA A 167 -3.28 -9.81 -2.58
C ALA A 167 -3.42 -11.33 -2.46
N LEU A 168 -2.59 -12.10 -3.18
CA LEU A 168 -2.53 -13.56 -3.07
C LEU A 168 -2.03 -14.01 -1.68
N ALA A 169 -0.97 -13.40 -1.16
CA ALA A 169 -0.42 -13.73 0.15
C ALA A 169 -1.44 -13.53 1.29
N ARG A 170 -2.28 -12.48 1.22
CA ARG A 170 -3.34 -12.22 2.21
C ARG A 170 -4.43 -13.27 2.25
N THR A 171 -4.64 -14.02 1.19
CA THR A 171 -5.57 -15.16 1.15
C THR A 171 -4.91 -16.47 1.55
N GLY A 172 -3.66 -16.45 1.99
CA GLY A 172 -2.90 -17.64 2.37
C GLY A 172 -2.32 -18.43 1.20
N ARG A 173 -2.39 -17.91 -0.03
CA ARG A 173 -1.91 -18.58 -1.26
C ARG A 173 -0.42 -18.31 -1.47
N TRP A 174 0.42 -18.74 -0.52
CA TRP A 174 1.85 -18.41 -0.50
C TRP A 174 2.62 -18.97 -1.69
N THR A 175 2.32 -20.20 -2.09
CA THR A 175 2.96 -20.87 -3.22
C THR A 175 2.70 -20.10 -4.52
N GLU A 176 1.45 -19.77 -4.80
CA GLU A 176 1.08 -19.03 -6.00
C GLU A 176 1.65 -17.60 -6.00
N ALA A 177 1.64 -16.95 -4.82
CA ALA A 177 2.27 -15.64 -4.68
C ALA A 177 3.78 -15.71 -4.95
N ALA A 178 4.48 -16.75 -4.48
CA ALA A 178 5.91 -16.96 -4.73
C ALA A 178 6.20 -17.27 -6.21
N GLU A 179 5.36 -18.07 -6.86
CA GLU A 179 5.44 -18.35 -8.30
C GLU A 179 5.23 -17.08 -9.13
N ALA A 180 4.22 -16.26 -8.78
CA ALA A 180 3.96 -14.98 -9.41
C ALA A 180 5.15 -14.02 -9.28
N MET A 181 5.74 -13.93 -8.06
CA MET A 181 6.94 -13.13 -7.82
C MET A 181 8.14 -13.63 -8.65
N SER A 182 8.33 -14.95 -8.72
CA SER A 182 9.41 -15.57 -9.51
C SER A 182 9.25 -15.31 -11.01
N ALA A 183 8.03 -15.48 -11.54
CA ALA A 183 7.71 -15.25 -12.96
C ALA A 183 8.00 -13.82 -13.40
N HIS A 184 7.83 -12.86 -12.50
CA HIS A 184 8.10 -11.44 -12.75
C HIS A 184 9.48 -10.98 -12.25
N ARG A 185 10.40 -11.90 -11.86
CA ARG A 185 11.72 -11.58 -11.31
C ARG A 185 11.67 -10.66 -10.08
N GLY A 186 10.62 -10.81 -9.26
CA GLY A 186 10.38 -10.00 -8.08
C GLY A 186 11.08 -10.48 -6.81
N ILE A 187 11.81 -11.61 -6.86
CA ILE A 187 12.56 -12.15 -5.73
C ILE A 187 14.00 -11.66 -5.80
N GLY A 188 14.28 -10.57 -5.07
CA GLY A 188 15.61 -9.98 -4.98
C GLY A 188 16.40 -10.44 -3.75
N ASN A 189 17.54 -9.78 -3.49
CA ASN A 189 18.42 -10.08 -2.35
C ASN A 189 18.00 -9.35 -1.06
N ARG A 190 17.16 -8.32 -1.14
CA ARG A 190 16.62 -7.61 0.02
C ARG A 190 15.39 -8.33 0.57
N LEU A 191 15.10 -8.14 1.86
CA LEU A 191 13.95 -8.74 2.54
C LEU A 191 12.64 -7.97 2.23
N LEU A 192 12.39 -7.72 0.94
CA LEU A 192 11.16 -7.12 0.42
C LEU A 192 10.07 -8.19 0.23
N ASP A 193 8.91 -7.77 -0.30
CA ASP A 193 7.72 -8.64 -0.43
C ASP A 193 8.03 -10.00 -1.05
N GLY A 194 8.67 -10.02 -2.23
CA GLY A 194 8.93 -11.26 -2.93
C GLY A 194 9.78 -12.26 -2.16
N ARG A 195 10.80 -11.76 -1.45
CA ARG A 195 11.65 -12.64 -0.65
C ARG A 195 10.92 -13.16 0.59
N GLN A 196 10.16 -12.33 1.28
CA GLN A 196 9.34 -12.77 2.41
C GLN A 196 8.25 -13.77 1.98
N ILE A 197 7.56 -13.52 0.86
CA ILE A 197 6.59 -14.44 0.27
C ILE A 197 7.24 -15.78 -0.08
N LYS A 198 8.47 -15.77 -0.67
CA LYS A 198 9.24 -17.00 -0.94
C LYS A 198 9.54 -17.78 0.33
N ILE A 199 9.96 -17.08 1.40
CA ILE A 199 10.21 -17.70 2.71
C ILE A 199 8.95 -18.36 3.25
N MET A 200 7.80 -17.67 3.20
CA MET A 200 6.52 -18.22 3.65
C MET A 200 6.08 -19.44 2.82
N SER A 201 6.28 -19.41 1.51
CA SER A 201 6.03 -20.57 0.64
C SER A 201 6.90 -21.77 0.99
N LEU A 202 8.19 -21.56 1.29
CA LEU A 202 9.08 -22.66 1.74
C LEU A 202 8.63 -23.24 3.07
N MET A 203 8.21 -22.40 4.03
CA MET A 203 7.66 -22.86 5.31
C MET A 203 6.34 -23.63 5.14
N GLU A 204 5.50 -23.22 4.19
CA GLU A 204 4.25 -23.92 3.86
C GLU A 204 4.51 -25.37 3.41
N HIS A 205 5.62 -25.60 2.69
CA HIS A 205 6.06 -26.90 2.24
C HIS A 205 6.92 -27.68 3.25
N GLY A 206 7.14 -27.12 4.46
CA GLY A 206 7.99 -27.73 5.48
C GLY A 206 9.49 -27.69 5.16
N LEU A 207 9.90 -26.82 4.22
CA LEU A 207 11.30 -26.61 3.81
C LEU A 207 11.98 -25.57 4.69
N ASP A 208 11.94 -25.79 6.02
CA ASP A 208 12.37 -24.80 7.03
C ASP A 208 13.87 -24.45 6.89
N GLN A 209 14.71 -25.43 6.49
CA GLN A 209 16.15 -25.18 6.28
C GLN A 209 16.39 -24.25 5.07
N GLU A 210 15.65 -24.45 3.98
CA GLU A 210 15.74 -23.60 2.79
C GLU A 210 15.17 -22.19 3.08
N ALA A 211 14.09 -22.11 3.88
CA ALA A 211 13.55 -20.84 4.35
C ALA A 211 14.61 -20.05 5.14
N ARG A 212 15.31 -20.70 6.08
CA ARG A 212 16.41 -20.10 6.84
C ARG A 212 17.58 -19.68 5.94
N ALA A 213 18.03 -20.54 5.05
CA ALA A 213 19.09 -20.20 4.10
C ALA A 213 18.69 -19.00 3.23
N THR A 214 17.40 -18.89 2.87
CA THR A 214 16.86 -17.73 2.15
C THR A 214 16.93 -16.46 2.99
N ILE A 215 16.64 -16.52 4.29
CA ILE A 215 16.78 -15.38 5.20
C ILE A 215 18.27 -14.99 5.35
N ASP A 216 19.14 -15.96 5.59
CA ASP A 216 20.55 -15.71 5.88
C ASP A 216 21.34 -15.17 4.67
N SER A 217 20.91 -15.48 3.45
CA SER A 217 21.47 -14.91 2.21
C SER A 217 20.90 -13.53 1.85
N THR A 218 20.12 -12.90 2.76
CA THR A 218 19.61 -11.56 2.57
C THR A 218 20.72 -10.51 2.69
N THR A 219 20.66 -9.47 1.85
CA THR A 219 21.54 -8.31 1.94
C THR A 219 20.72 -7.11 2.41
N PRO A 220 20.63 -6.88 3.74
CA PRO A 220 19.82 -5.79 4.28
C PRO A 220 20.45 -4.44 3.94
N THR A 221 19.64 -3.46 3.61
CA THR A 221 20.06 -2.07 3.37
C THR A 221 19.47 -1.10 4.39
N GLU A 222 18.43 -1.51 5.10
CA GLU A 222 17.76 -0.72 6.14
C GLU A 222 17.64 -1.50 7.45
N PRO A 223 17.73 -0.84 8.62
CA PRO A 223 17.70 -1.51 9.93
C PRO A 223 16.46 -2.40 10.14
N TRP A 224 15.30 -2.01 9.65
CA TRP A 224 14.06 -2.77 9.80
C TRP A 224 14.12 -4.17 9.14
N GLU A 225 14.95 -4.34 8.11
CA GLU A 225 15.14 -5.65 7.46
C GLU A 225 15.79 -6.67 8.40
N ASN A 226 16.69 -6.22 9.29
CA ASN A 226 17.31 -7.08 10.29
C ASN A 226 16.28 -7.57 11.31
N THR A 227 15.46 -6.67 11.86
CA THR A 227 14.38 -7.02 12.80
C THR A 227 13.41 -8.02 12.18
N VAL A 228 12.98 -7.78 10.93
CA VAL A 228 12.10 -8.71 10.22
C VAL A 228 12.78 -10.05 9.95
N ALA A 229 14.09 -10.06 9.63
CA ALA A 229 14.85 -11.30 9.48
C ALA A 229 14.90 -12.11 10.79
N THR A 230 15.12 -11.44 11.93
CA THR A 230 15.13 -12.11 13.24
C THR A 230 13.75 -12.70 13.55
N LEU A 231 12.65 -11.97 13.31
CA LEU A 231 11.28 -12.47 13.43
C LEU A 231 11.06 -13.73 12.58
N LEU A 232 11.40 -13.67 11.30
CA LEU A 232 11.21 -14.80 10.37
C LEU A 232 12.08 -16.02 10.73
N ARG A 233 13.30 -15.85 11.23
CA ARG A 233 14.14 -16.96 11.71
C ARG A 233 13.50 -17.74 12.85
N ILE A 234 12.85 -17.02 13.78
CA ILE A 234 12.12 -17.68 14.87
C ILE A 234 10.91 -18.44 14.31
N CYS A 235 10.20 -17.87 13.35
CA CYS A 235 9.03 -18.50 12.72
C CYS A 235 9.40 -19.76 11.92
N CYS A 236 10.61 -19.84 11.36
CA CYS A 236 11.12 -21.03 10.64
C CYS A 236 11.56 -22.16 11.57
N ARG A 237 11.33 -22.08 12.88
CA ARG A 237 11.63 -23.19 13.79
C ARG A 237 10.55 -24.26 13.73
N PRO A 238 10.92 -25.55 13.86
CA PRO A 238 9.93 -26.60 14.01
C PRO A 238 8.99 -26.32 15.19
N PRO A 239 7.70 -26.64 15.09
CA PRO A 239 6.72 -26.37 16.15
C PRO A 239 7.08 -26.94 17.54
N ALA A 240 7.88 -28.02 17.58
CA ALA A 240 8.37 -28.65 18.81
C ALA A 240 9.59 -27.94 19.42
N SER A 241 10.19 -26.98 18.70
CA SER A 241 11.42 -26.28 19.14
C SER A 241 11.06 -24.88 19.62
N THR A 242 11.12 -24.68 20.92
CA THR A 242 10.98 -23.36 21.53
C THR A 242 12.21 -22.50 21.24
N ALA A 243 12.00 -21.24 20.85
CA ALA A 243 13.12 -20.32 20.68
C ALA A 243 13.80 -20.05 22.04
N PRO A 244 15.15 -20.00 22.11
CA PRO A 244 15.84 -19.63 23.34
C PRO A 244 15.42 -18.25 23.83
N GLN A 245 15.30 -18.08 25.15
CA GLN A 245 14.88 -16.80 25.75
C GLN A 245 15.74 -15.60 25.29
N PRO A 246 17.07 -15.72 25.14
CA PRO A 246 17.90 -14.60 24.63
C PRO A 246 17.52 -14.13 23.21
N GLU A 247 17.09 -15.04 22.34
CA GLU A 247 16.63 -14.67 20.99
C GLU A 247 15.27 -13.97 21.03
N LEU A 248 14.36 -14.43 21.89
CA LEU A 248 13.07 -13.77 22.11
C LEU A 248 13.26 -12.37 22.69
N ASP A 249 14.17 -12.23 23.67
CA ASP A 249 14.51 -10.95 24.27
C ASP A 249 15.11 -9.98 23.25
N LEU A 250 15.95 -10.48 22.34
CA LEU A 250 16.53 -9.67 21.25
C LEU A 250 15.43 -9.15 20.29
N VAL A 251 14.52 -10.03 19.88
CA VAL A 251 13.39 -9.65 19.00
C VAL A 251 12.52 -8.58 19.64
N LEU A 252 12.18 -8.72 20.92
CA LEU A 252 11.38 -7.72 21.64
C LEU A 252 12.11 -6.37 21.70
N GLN A 253 13.42 -6.39 21.97
CA GLN A 253 14.25 -5.19 21.99
C GLN A 253 14.37 -4.52 20.63
N GLU A 254 14.64 -5.29 19.57
CA GLU A 254 14.73 -4.77 18.19
C GLU A 254 13.39 -4.20 17.72
N ALA A 255 12.27 -4.89 18.01
CA ALA A 255 10.94 -4.41 17.69
C ALA A 255 10.61 -3.11 18.41
N GLN A 256 10.91 -3.02 19.72
CA GLN A 256 10.72 -1.79 20.48
C GLN A 256 11.55 -0.63 19.92
N ALA A 257 12.83 -0.86 19.64
CA ALA A 257 13.71 0.17 19.05
C ALA A 257 13.23 0.66 17.69
N LEU A 258 12.63 -0.22 16.88
CA LEU A 258 12.06 0.12 15.58
C LEU A 258 10.76 0.94 15.68
N ILE A 259 10.01 0.76 16.77
CA ILE A 259 8.72 1.46 16.98
C ILE A 259 8.94 2.82 17.66
N THR A 260 10.05 2.99 18.38
CA THR A 260 10.35 4.21 19.17
C THR A 260 11.44 5.05 18.50
N PRO A 261 11.16 6.33 18.16
CA PRO A 261 9.88 7.03 18.29
C PRO A 261 8.84 6.59 17.25
N PRO A 262 7.54 6.72 17.56
CA PRO A 262 6.50 6.36 16.61
C PRO A 262 6.48 7.35 15.43
N ASP A 263 6.28 6.83 14.21
CA ASP A 263 6.24 7.59 12.98
C ASP A 263 4.85 7.43 12.32
N PRO A 264 4.04 8.50 12.22
CA PRO A 264 2.70 8.43 11.64
C PRO A 264 2.67 7.79 10.25
N THR A 265 3.73 8.02 9.45
CA THR A 265 3.78 7.50 8.07
C THR A 265 4.04 6.00 8.00
N THR A 266 4.63 5.42 9.04
CA THR A 266 4.94 3.99 9.14
C THR A 266 4.25 3.29 10.32
N ALA A 267 3.30 3.95 11.00
CA ALA A 267 2.60 3.44 12.19
C ALA A 267 2.00 2.04 11.98
N ALA A 268 1.37 1.80 10.84
CA ALA A 268 0.82 0.47 10.53
C ALA A 268 1.91 -0.62 10.41
N PHE A 269 3.08 -0.29 9.85
CA PHE A 269 4.21 -1.22 9.80
C PHE A 269 4.80 -1.45 11.19
N GLN A 270 5.05 -0.38 11.95
CA GLN A 270 5.57 -0.43 13.31
C GLN A 270 4.67 -1.29 14.21
N THR A 271 3.36 -1.04 14.17
CA THR A 271 2.36 -1.83 14.92
C THR A 271 2.42 -3.32 14.56
N ARG A 272 2.49 -3.65 13.27
CA ARG A 272 2.56 -5.06 12.82
C ARG A 272 3.81 -5.77 13.27
N VAL A 273 4.96 -5.11 13.20
CA VAL A 273 6.22 -5.66 13.71
C VAL A 273 6.10 -5.93 15.21
N GLY A 274 5.60 -4.96 15.97
CA GLY A 274 5.40 -5.10 17.40
C GLY A 274 4.44 -6.24 17.79
N LEU A 275 3.27 -6.31 17.13
CA LEU A 275 2.31 -7.38 17.35
C LEU A 275 2.87 -8.76 17.00
N THR A 276 3.68 -8.84 15.94
CA THR A 276 4.35 -10.09 15.57
C THR A 276 5.36 -10.50 16.61
N ALA A 277 6.16 -9.57 17.14
CA ALA A 277 7.12 -9.84 18.22
C ALA A 277 6.42 -10.28 19.52
N LEU A 278 5.31 -9.62 19.89
CA LEU A 278 4.51 -10.00 21.07
C LEU A 278 3.90 -11.40 20.95
N GLU A 279 3.51 -11.81 19.75
CA GLU A 279 2.93 -13.13 19.53
C GLU A 279 3.96 -14.25 19.67
N LEU A 280 5.23 -13.95 19.37
CA LEU A 280 6.35 -14.88 19.56
C LEU A 280 6.81 -14.93 21.02
N ALA A 281 6.51 -13.91 21.84
CA ALA A 281 6.90 -13.86 23.24
C ALA A 281 6.18 -14.93 24.07
N GLN A 282 6.94 -15.72 24.84
CA GLN A 282 6.40 -16.75 25.73
C GLN A 282 5.84 -16.13 27.01
N ASP A 283 6.57 -15.19 27.63
CA ASP A 283 6.15 -14.43 28.78
C ASP A 283 5.54 -13.09 28.38
N ARG A 284 4.21 -13.04 28.40
CA ARG A 284 3.43 -11.84 28.08
C ARG A 284 3.35 -10.85 29.23
N THR A 285 3.92 -11.18 30.39
CA THR A 285 3.88 -10.37 31.61
C THR A 285 5.21 -9.73 31.97
N SER A 286 6.29 -10.05 31.21
CA SER A 286 7.61 -9.48 31.45
C SER A 286 7.62 -7.95 31.30
N PRO A 287 8.51 -7.22 31.99
CA PRO A 287 8.67 -5.77 31.82
C PRO A 287 8.94 -5.38 30.35
N ARG A 288 9.66 -6.20 29.58
CA ARG A 288 9.93 -5.93 28.14
C ARG A 288 8.67 -6.01 27.30
N THR A 289 7.81 -6.99 27.53
CA THR A 289 6.53 -7.08 26.82
C THR A 289 5.59 -5.95 27.19
N ALA A 290 5.64 -5.47 28.45
CA ALA A 290 4.88 -4.29 28.86
C ALA A 290 5.34 -3.03 28.09
N LEU A 291 6.63 -2.75 28.05
CA LEU A 291 7.20 -1.63 27.29
C LEU A 291 6.86 -1.70 25.79
N LEU A 292 6.93 -2.91 25.21
CA LEU A 292 6.57 -3.08 23.80
C LEU A 292 5.07 -2.85 23.55
N LYS A 293 4.19 -3.27 24.47
CA LYS A 293 2.74 -2.98 24.38
C LYS A 293 2.46 -1.49 24.41
N ASP A 294 3.13 -0.75 25.28
CA ASP A 294 2.99 0.70 25.38
C ASP A 294 3.43 1.38 24.06
N ALA A 295 4.59 0.98 23.52
CA ALA A 295 5.09 1.50 22.24
C ALA A 295 4.14 1.18 21.07
N ILE A 296 3.56 -0.03 21.03
CA ILE A 296 2.56 -0.42 20.02
C ILE A 296 1.31 0.44 20.14
N ALA A 297 0.80 0.66 21.35
CA ALA A 297 -0.39 1.47 21.58
C ALA A 297 -0.16 2.93 21.17
N GLU A 298 1.02 3.49 21.45
CA GLU A 298 1.41 4.84 21.05
C GLU A 298 1.46 4.95 19.50
N ALA A 299 2.17 4.05 18.82
CA ALA A 299 2.25 4.03 17.38
C ALA A 299 0.87 3.84 16.72
N ALA A 300 0.05 2.94 17.26
CA ALA A 300 -1.30 2.67 16.76
C ALA A 300 -2.24 3.88 16.92
N GLY A 301 -2.01 4.73 17.93
CA GLY A 301 -2.76 5.97 18.13
C GLY A 301 -2.60 7.00 16.99
N LEU A 302 -1.62 6.83 16.11
CA LEU A 302 -1.33 7.74 15.01
C LEU A 302 -2.01 7.35 13.67
N ASP A 303 -2.59 6.15 13.57
CA ASP A 303 -3.20 5.64 12.34
C ASP A 303 -4.38 4.72 12.65
N ALA A 304 -5.58 5.02 12.15
CA ALA A 304 -6.78 4.24 12.46
C ALA A 304 -6.72 2.78 11.97
N HIS A 305 -5.99 2.47 10.88
CA HIS A 305 -5.79 1.07 10.48
C HIS A 305 -4.92 0.33 11.49
N ALA A 306 -3.89 0.99 12.03
CA ALA A 306 -3.04 0.44 13.09
C ALA A 306 -3.86 0.24 14.37
N ALA A 307 -4.66 1.23 14.77
CA ALA A 307 -5.56 1.13 15.92
C ALA A 307 -6.52 -0.06 15.80
N ARG A 308 -7.17 -0.23 14.64
CA ARG A 308 -8.04 -1.37 14.37
C ARG A 308 -7.30 -2.71 14.46
N GLU A 309 -6.08 -2.78 13.95
CA GLU A 309 -5.27 -4.00 13.97
C GLU A 309 -4.91 -4.40 15.43
N VAL A 310 -4.57 -3.42 16.28
CA VAL A 310 -4.32 -3.64 17.69
C VAL A 310 -5.59 -4.09 18.42
N LEU A 311 -6.71 -3.39 18.23
CA LEU A 311 -7.98 -3.73 18.90
C LEU A 311 -8.51 -5.12 18.52
N ASN A 312 -8.27 -5.57 17.30
CA ASN A 312 -8.65 -6.90 16.83
C ASN A 312 -7.67 -8.02 17.20
N HIS A 313 -6.53 -7.67 17.81
CA HIS A 313 -5.51 -8.66 18.13
C HIS A 313 -5.76 -9.31 19.49
N THR A 314 -5.70 -10.64 19.57
CA THR A 314 -5.97 -11.40 20.80
C THR A 314 -5.00 -11.08 21.95
N ALA A 315 -3.75 -10.68 21.66
CA ALA A 315 -2.80 -10.21 22.66
C ALA A 315 -3.15 -8.83 23.22
N SER A 316 -4.06 -8.10 22.60
CA SER A 316 -4.51 -6.76 23.03
C SER A 316 -5.50 -6.81 24.21
N THR A 317 -6.02 -7.99 24.55
CA THR A 317 -6.86 -8.17 25.77
C THR A 317 -6.16 -7.74 27.06
N HIS A 318 -4.86 -7.43 26.99
CA HIS A 318 -4.04 -6.94 28.09
C HIS A 318 -3.62 -5.47 27.95
N LEU A 319 -4.19 -4.71 26.99
CA LEU A 319 -4.06 -3.26 27.03
C LEU A 319 -4.71 -2.75 28.32
N ILE A 320 -4.08 -1.74 28.94
CA ILE A 320 -4.76 -1.02 30.01
C ILE A 320 -6.03 -0.37 29.43
N SER A 321 -7.10 -0.32 30.21
CA SER A 321 -8.41 0.18 29.78
C SER A 321 -8.32 1.55 29.09
N GLU A 322 -7.44 2.43 29.56
CA GLU A 322 -7.22 3.76 28.98
C GLU A 322 -6.63 3.72 27.57
N GLN A 323 -5.66 2.83 27.30
CA GLN A 323 -5.07 2.67 25.96
C GLN A 323 -6.11 2.13 24.97
N GLY A 324 -6.91 1.14 25.39
CA GLY A 324 -8.00 0.61 24.58
C GLY A 324 -9.00 1.69 24.19
N GLN A 325 -9.46 2.49 25.15
CA GLN A 325 -10.39 3.61 24.93
C GLN A 325 -9.80 4.66 23.98
N LYS A 326 -8.52 4.99 24.08
CA LYS A 326 -7.85 5.91 23.14
C LYS A 326 -7.86 5.38 21.71
N LEU A 327 -7.54 4.09 21.52
CA LEU A 327 -7.55 3.49 20.18
C LEU A 327 -8.97 3.37 19.60
N GLU A 328 -9.97 3.06 20.43
CA GLU A 328 -11.38 3.08 20.02
C GLU A 328 -11.82 4.50 19.59
N ALA A 329 -11.38 5.53 20.30
CA ALA A 329 -11.67 6.92 19.93
C ALA A 329 -11.02 7.29 18.58
N VAL A 330 -9.76 6.88 18.33
CA VAL A 330 -9.09 7.06 17.03
C VAL A 330 -9.86 6.36 15.91
N LEU A 331 -10.26 5.11 16.12
CA LEU A 331 -11.02 4.34 15.15
C LEU A 331 -12.38 4.99 14.85
N LYS A 332 -13.10 5.38 15.88
CA LYS A 332 -14.39 6.07 15.75
C LYS A 332 -14.27 7.42 15.02
N ALA A 333 -13.28 8.24 15.38
CA ALA A 333 -13.04 9.53 14.74
C ALA A 333 -12.69 9.42 13.25
N SER A 334 -12.02 8.34 12.84
CA SER A 334 -11.66 8.11 11.44
C SER A 334 -12.83 7.66 10.55
N GLY A 335 -13.94 7.19 11.13
CA GLY A 335 -15.05 6.57 10.42
C GLY A 335 -14.73 5.24 9.75
N LEU A 336 -13.58 4.61 10.07
CA LEU A 336 -13.10 3.41 9.39
C LEU A 336 -14.07 2.22 9.60
N GLY A 337 -14.69 1.76 8.50
CA GLY A 337 -15.64 0.66 8.51
C GLY A 337 -17.05 1.01 9.01
N ALA A 338 -17.40 2.31 9.10
CA ALA A 338 -18.73 2.76 9.55
C ALA A 338 -19.89 2.39 8.60
N GLY A 339 -19.58 2.04 7.34
CA GLY A 339 -20.57 1.67 6.32
C GLY A 339 -21.28 2.85 5.66
N ASN A 340 -21.15 4.05 6.22
CA ASN A 340 -21.76 5.27 5.68
C ASN A 340 -20.94 6.51 6.05
N LEU A 341 -21.17 7.59 5.30
CA LEU A 341 -20.68 8.93 5.63
C LEU A 341 -21.80 9.77 6.23
N PRO A 342 -21.52 10.63 7.22
CA PRO A 342 -22.48 11.66 7.65
C PRO A 342 -22.96 12.50 6.46
N PRO A 343 -24.24 12.92 6.41
CA PRO A 343 -24.79 13.64 5.24
C PRO A 343 -23.98 14.88 4.84
N ALA A 344 -23.48 15.66 5.80
CA ALA A 344 -22.63 16.82 5.53
C ALA A 344 -21.30 16.43 4.84
N HIS A 345 -20.65 15.36 5.30
CA HIS A 345 -19.42 14.86 4.68
C HIS A 345 -19.66 14.28 3.28
N THR A 346 -20.78 13.57 3.10
CA THR A 346 -21.20 13.07 1.78
C THR A 346 -21.37 14.22 0.80
N GLN A 347 -22.11 15.27 1.16
CA GLN A 347 -22.31 16.43 0.31
C GLN A 347 -20.98 17.13 -0.04
N THR A 348 -20.10 17.31 0.95
CA THR A 348 -18.79 17.94 0.75
C THR A 348 -17.92 17.09 -0.17
N LEU A 349 -17.88 15.77 0.04
CA LEU A 349 -17.11 14.83 -0.79
C LEU A 349 -17.61 14.87 -2.24
N ILE A 350 -18.92 14.76 -2.48
CA ILE A 350 -19.48 14.79 -3.83
C ILE A 350 -19.20 16.14 -4.50
N THR A 351 -19.36 17.26 -3.79
CA THR A 351 -19.03 18.59 -4.33
C THR A 351 -17.56 18.68 -4.74
N ALA A 352 -16.63 18.19 -3.91
CA ALA A 352 -15.21 18.18 -4.23
C ALA A 352 -14.90 17.29 -5.45
N VAL A 353 -15.56 16.13 -5.55
CA VAL A 353 -15.46 15.21 -6.68
C VAL A 353 -15.93 15.86 -7.97
N ASP A 354 -17.10 16.52 -7.96
CA ASP A 354 -17.66 17.19 -9.15
C ASP A 354 -16.77 18.34 -9.64
N GLN A 355 -16.21 19.12 -8.71
CA GLN A 355 -15.26 20.17 -9.03
C GLN A 355 -13.98 19.61 -9.66
N ALA A 356 -13.44 18.53 -9.10
CA ALA A 356 -12.22 17.87 -9.59
C ALA A 356 -12.43 17.22 -10.96
N ASP A 357 -13.57 16.55 -11.16
CA ASP A 357 -13.94 15.95 -12.43
C ASP A 357 -14.03 17.02 -13.54
N ALA A 358 -14.77 18.09 -13.29
CA ALA A 358 -14.86 19.20 -14.23
C ALA A 358 -13.49 19.87 -14.51
N ALA A 359 -12.62 19.97 -13.49
CA ALA A 359 -11.26 20.48 -13.65
C ALA A 359 -10.40 19.54 -14.53
N LEU A 360 -10.48 18.23 -14.28
CA LEU A 360 -9.75 17.21 -15.03
C LEU A 360 -10.19 17.17 -16.49
N GLN A 361 -11.50 17.23 -16.76
CA GLN A 361 -12.04 17.30 -18.11
C GLN A 361 -11.54 18.54 -18.88
N ARG A 362 -11.59 19.73 -18.26
CA ARG A 362 -11.10 20.98 -18.90
C ARG A 362 -9.61 20.90 -19.24
N THR A 363 -8.81 20.36 -18.33
CA THR A 363 -7.36 20.23 -18.56
C THR A 363 -7.02 19.19 -19.62
N SER A 364 -7.81 18.12 -19.73
CA SER A 364 -7.63 17.05 -20.71
C SER A 364 -7.96 17.51 -22.14
N VAL A 365 -9.01 18.32 -22.31
CA VAL A 365 -9.45 18.85 -23.62
C VAL A 365 -8.53 19.97 -24.14
N SER A 366 -7.80 20.68 -23.29
CA SER A 366 -6.95 21.83 -23.68
C SER A 366 -5.69 21.47 -24.50
N ARG A 367 -5.43 20.21 -24.81
CA ARG A 367 -4.31 19.74 -25.64
C ARG A 367 -4.76 19.30 -27.04
N SER A 368 -5.21 20.22 -27.86
CA SER A 368 -5.01 20.07 -29.34
C SER A 368 -3.52 20.23 -29.64
N PRO A 369 -2.93 19.42 -30.54
CA PRO A 369 -1.48 19.34 -30.70
C PRO A 369 -0.91 20.59 -31.39
N ARG A 370 -0.39 21.55 -30.60
CA ARG A 370 0.59 22.49 -31.09
C ARG A 370 1.99 21.95 -30.76
N ARG A 371 2.69 21.48 -31.80
CA ARG A 371 4.13 21.19 -31.77
C ARG A 371 4.87 22.36 -31.10
N ARG A 372 5.45 22.17 -29.96
CA ARG A 372 6.48 23.03 -29.38
C ARG A 372 7.62 22.17 -28.86
N GLY A 373 8.83 22.63 -29.13
CA GLY A 373 10.10 22.01 -28.79
C GLY A 373 10.37 21.84 -27.30
N PRO A 374 11.49 21.23 -26.92
CA PRO A 374 11.77 20.79 -25.55
C PRO A 374 11.93 21.94 -24.58
N GLN A 375 11.26 21.91 -23.44
CA GLN A 375 11.52 22.78 -22.30
C GLN A 375 12.24 22.03 -21.16
N PRO A 376 13.15 22.70 -20.44
CA PRO A 376 13.92 22.08 -19.38
C PRO A 376 13.17 21.99 -18.05
N GLY A 377 13.42 20.90 -17.37
CA GLY A 377 13.38 20.58 -15.95
C GLY A 377 12.56 21.48 -15.00
N GLY A 378 11.43 20.99 -14.54
CA GLY A 378 10.70 21.48 -13.38
C GLY A 378 10.70 20.44 -12.28
N THR A 379 11.04 20.88 -11.11
CA THR A 379 11.44 20.21 -9.87
C THR A 379 10.35 19.40 -9.16
N GLU A 380 10.74 18.36 -8.59
CA GLU A 380 10.45 17.41 -7.49
C GLU A 380 9.22 17.56 -6.55
N ALA A 381 8.34 18.55 -6.68
CA ALA A 381 7.28 18.81 -5.69
C ALA A 381 5.99 17.95 -5.85
N ALA A 382 5.81 17.23 -6.97
CA ALA A 382 4.56 16.50 -7.26
C ALA A 382 4.51 15.05 -6.72
N LEU A 383 5.62 14.53 -6.18
CA LEU A 383 5.72 13.13 -5.69
C LEU A 383 5.12 12.88 -4.30
N ALA A 384 4.73 13.93 -3.58
CA ALA A 384 4.21 13.81 -2.21
C ALA A 384 2.77 13.22 -2.11
N PHE A 385 2.06 13.07 -3.21
CA PHE A 385 0.68 12.53 -3.23
C PHE A 385 0.54 11.12 -3.79
N LEU A 386 1.60 10.54 -4.30
CA LEU A 386 1.64 9.11 -4.59
C LEU A 386 2.08 8.40 -3.30
N PRO A 387 1.44 7.30 -2.90
CA PRO A 387 2.05 6.47 -1.87
C PRO A 387 3.46 6.13 -2.35
N PRO A 388 4.50 6.24 -1.51
CA PRO A 388 5.88 6.02 -1.93
C PRO A 388 6.09 4.53 -2.23
N ASN A 389 5.93 4.14 -3.46
CA ASN A 389 6.07 2.79 -3.97
C ASN A 389 7.04 2.74 -5.16
N SER A 390 8.19 3.41 -5.06
CA SER A 390 9.28 3.14 -5.99
C SER A 390 10.47 2.58 -5.22
N PRO A 391 10.87 1.31 -5.44
CA PRO A 391 12.19 0.88 -5.04
C PRO A 391 13.21 1.71 -5.82
N GLY A 392 14.16 2.31 -5.13
CA GLY A 392 15.23 3.11 -5.71
C GLY A 392 15.88 2.37 -6.90
N ALA A 393 15.98 3.04 -8.03
CA ALA A 393 16.69 2.53 -9.19
C ALA A 393 18.14 2.21 -8.79
N PRO A 394 18.72 1.10 -9.25
CA PRO A 394 20.10 0.79 -8.99
C PRO A 394 20.98 1.88 -9.62
N ALA A 395 21.86 2.49 -8.79
CA ALA A 395 22.86 3.44 -9.25
C ALA A 395 23.67 2.83 -10.41
N ARG A 396 23.68 3.51 -11.55
CA ARG A 396 24.59 3.18 -12.65
C ARG A 396 26.03 3.36 -12.14
N ARG A 397 26.83 2.32 -12.19
CA ARG A 397 28.29 2.43 -12.06
C ARG A 397 28.82 3.22 -13.27
N PRO A 398 29.71 4.18 -13.09
CA PRO A 398 30.47 4.73 -14.20
C PRO A 398 31.44 3.68 -14.75
N ALA A 399 31.67 3.75 -16.05
CA ALA A 399 32.59 2.90 -16.82
C ALA A 399 34.04 3.02 -16.36
#